data_f6a2e48a30c20f457e3d4faf24ade684
#
_entry.id   f6a2e48a30c20f457e3d4faf24ade684
#
_cell.length_a   1.000
_cell.length_b   1.000
_cell.length_c   1.000
_cell.angle_alpha   90.00
_cell.angle_beta   90.00
_cell.angle_gamma   90.00
#
_symmetry.space_group_name_H-M   'P 1'
#
loop_
_entity.id
_entity.type
_entity.pdbx_description
1 polymer ?
#
loop_
_entity_poly.entity_id
_entity_poly.type
_entity_poly.pdbx_seq_one_letter_code
_entity_poly.pdbx_strand_id
1 'polypeptide(L)'
;MEIQEIKQRFGIIGSSPLLNRAINIANQVAPTDISVLITGESGSGKEVFSHIIHQMSPRKHGPFIAVNCGAIPEGTIDSELFGHEKGAYTGAVGERKGYFETVNGGTIFLDEIAEMPLGTQARLLRVLESGQYIKVGSSKVEKTNVRVIAATNVDVYEAVRNGKFREDLYYRLNTVPLRIPPLRDRKEDVYLLFRKFTSDFTDKYRTPPIQLDEEAQQILINYSWPGNIRQLKNMAEQLAVLERDRVITGQTLLSYIPAEAGTRNLPMRVENQPKEDFSERDILYKVLFDMKRDMVELKKLVADIIENGGVSINHSNHSQTLNQLYRDIDMPGASEPQFTLQKPVINNNNINSNPYSITQDAEEVEESLSLIDKESDLIRKALKKHKGKRKLAASELGISERTLYRKIKELNL
;
A
#
# COMPACT_ATOMS: atom_id res chain seq x y z
N MET A 1 30.57 5.99 27.02
CA MET A 1 30.53 4.52 26.81
C MET A 1 31.25 4.25 25.50
N GLU A 2 32.08 3.22 25.45
CA GLU A 2 32.79 2.84 24.22
C GLU A 2 31.83 2.26 23.17
N ILE A 3 32.17 2.39 21.89
CA ILE A 3 31.32 1.91 20.80
C ILE A 3 31.02 0.41 20.92
N GLN A 4 31.98 -0.37 21.36
CA GLN A 4 31.83 -1.81 21.53
C GLN A 4 30.81 -2.17 22.63
N GLU A 5 30.80 -1.44 23.72
CA GLU A 5 29.80 -1.64 24.81
C GLU A 5 28.39 -1.33 24.32
N ILE A 6 28.23 -0.26 23.50
CA ILE A 6 26.95 0.11 22.89
C ILE A 6 26.49 -1.02 21.95
N LYS A 7 27.37 -1.51 21.06
CA LYS A 7 27.05 -2.61 20.15
C LYS A 7 26.58 -3.86 20.89
N GLN A 8 27.31 -4.27 21.92
CA GLN A 8 26.96 -5.45 22.71
C GLN A 8 25.60 -5.26 23.40
N ARG A 9 25.39 -4.09 24.03
CA ARG A 9 24.16 -3.80 24.78
C ARG A 9 22.90 -3.78 23.89
N PHE A 10 23.01 -3.26 22.67
CA PHE A 10 21.89 -3.10 21.75
C PHE A 10 21.85 -4.16 20.64
N GLY A 11 22.74 -5.16 20.69
CA GLY A 11 22.77 -6.25 19.70
C GLY A 11 23.14 -5.78 18.30
N ILE A 12 23.93 -4.71 18.18
CA ILE A 12 24.36 -4.18 16.87
C ILE A 12 25.57 -4.95 16.39
N ILE A 13 25.45 -5.50 15.18
CA ILE A 13 26.51 -6.27 14.52
C ILE A 13 27.02 -5.46 13.34
N GLY A 14 28.34 -5.44 13.24
CA GLY A 14 29.05 -4.77 12.17
C GLY A 14 30.27 -4.03 12.67
N SER A 15 31.24 -3.81 11.76
CA SER A 15 32.50 -3.12 12.00
C SER A 15 32.67 -1.89 11.12
N SER A 16 31.75 -1.64 10.20
CA SER A 16 31.79 -0.54 9.25
C SER A 16 32.06 0.81 9.90
N PRO A 17 33.01 1.61 9.36
CA PRO A 17 33.29 2.96 9.85
C PRO A 17 32.06 3.87 9.81
N LEU A 18 31.18 3.73 8.79
CA LEU A 18 29.97 4.52 8.65
C LEU A 18 28.97 4.18 9.76
N LEU A 19 28.81 2.89 10.09
CA LEU A 19 27.98 2.45 11.21
C LEU A 19 28.54 2.98 12.55
N ASN A 20 29.85 2.88 12.76
CA ASN A 20 30.52 3.39 13.97
C ASN A 20 30.32 4.89 14.12
N ARG A 21 30.39 5.66 13.03
CA ARG A 21 30.10 7.10 13.03
C ARG A 21 28.66 7.38 13.45
N ALA A 22 27.69 6.64 12.93
CA ALA A 22 26.28 6.80 13.31
C ALA A 22 26.07 6.51 14.82
N ILE A 23 26.69 5.45 15.35
CA ILE A 23 26.66 5.10 16.77
C ILE A 23 27.29 6.22 17.62
N ASN A 24 28.41 6.79 17.19
CA ASN A 24 29.04 7.90 17.90
C ASN A 24 28.14 9.13 17.96
N ILE A 25 27.50 9.50 16.87
CA ILE A 25 26.54 10.64 16.85
C ILE A 25 25.39 10.35 17.82
N ALA A 26 24.82 9.13 17.78
CA ALA A 26 23.74 8.74 18.69
C ALA A 26 24.19 8.84 20.16
N ASN A 27 25.40 8.40 20.48
CA ASN A 27 25.98 8.48 21.83
C ASN A 27 26.18 9.94 22.28
N GLN A 28 26.70 10.81 21.41
CA GLN A 28 26.94 12.22 21.73
C GLN A 28 25.65 13.01 21.91
N VAL A 29 24.60 12.71 21.15
CA VAL A 29 23.33 13.42 21.27
C VAL A 29 22.44 12.89 22.39
N ALA A 30 22.66 11.66 22.83
CA ALA A 30 21.83 11.01 23.85
C ALA A 30 21.69 11.82 25.15
N PRO A 31 22.75 12.43 25.74
CA PRO A 31 22.64 13.20 26.98
C PRO A 31 21.85 14.50 26.85
N THR A 32 21.55 14.94 25.64
CA THR A 32 20.82 16.20 25.37
C THR A 32 19.33 15.95 25.16
N ASP A 33 18.52 16.99 25.29
CA ASP A 33 17.08 16.97 24.95
C ASP A 33 16.78 17.43 23.51
N ILE A 34 17.83 17.56 22.69
CA ILE A 34 17.70 18.02 21.30
C ILE A 34 16.94 16.99 20.47
N SER A 35 16.07 17.44 19.57
CA SER A 35 15.40 16.61 18.57
C SER A 35 16.42 16.04 17.58
N VAL A 36 16.21 14.79 17.17
CA VAL A 36 17.09 14.06 16.25
C VAL A 36 16.26 13.56 15.07
N LEU A 37 16.74 13.84 13.86
CA LEU A 37 16.19 13.27 12.64
C LEU A 37 17.09 12.13 12.16
N ILE A 38 16.57 10.92 12.22
CA ILE A 38 17.23 9.70 11.75
C ILE A 38 16.83 9.46 10.30
N THR A 39 17.78 9.53 9.38
CA THR A 39 17.55 9.24 7.96
C THR A 39 18.21 7.93 7.57
N GLY A 40 17.54 7.14 6.73
CA GLY A 40 18.07 5.88 6.22
C GLY A 40 16.99 5.04 5.57
N GLU A 41 17.39 4.16 4.68
CA GLU A 41 16.46 3.30 3.95
C GLU A 41 15.61 2.40 4.85
N SER A 42 14.50 1.90 4.30
CA SER A 42 13.65 0.93 5.01
C SER A 42 14.47 -0.31 5.38
N GLY A 43 14.27 -0.82 6.60
CA GLY A 43 14.98 -2.00 7.09
C GLY A 43 16.46 -1.80 7.45
N SER A 44 16.99 -0.55 7.48
CA SER A 44 18.40 -0.25 7.84
C SER A 44 18.68 -0.30 9.34
N GLY A 45 17.64 -0.31 10.20
CA GLY A 45 17.75 -0.40 11.67
C GLY A 45 17.51 0.91 12.41
N LYS A 46 16.76 1.89 11.83
CA LYS A 46 16.49 3.21 12.44
C LYS A 46 15.93 3.12 13.88
N GLU A 47 15.04 2.18 14.14
CA GLU A 47 14.43 2.00 15.45
C GLU A 47 15.46 1.67 16.55
N VAL A 48 16.47 0.84 16.24
CA VAL A 48 17.54 0.50 17.22
C VAL A 48 18.28 1.76 17.66
N PHE A 49 18.51 2.71 16.76
CA PHE A 49 19.17 3.98 17.10
C PHE A 49 18.30 4.87 18.00
N SER A 50 16.99 4.86 17.84
CA SER A 50 16.08 5.58 18.76
C SER A 50 16.16 5.01 20.17
N HIS A 51 16.27 3.68 20.31
CA HIS A 51 16.48 3.00 21.59
C HIS A 51 17.84 3.35 22.22
N ILE A 52 18.92 3.42 21.42
CA ILE A 52 20.24 3.86 21.91
C ILE A 52 20.12 5.26 22.50
N ILE A 53 19.56 6.21 21.74
CA ILE A 53 19.41 7.60 22.17
C ILE A 53 18.58 7.70 23.45
N HIS A 54 17.46 6.96 23.55
CA HIS A 54 16.64 6.97 24.75
C HIS A 54 17.35 6.34 25.98
N GLN A 55 17.91 5.14 25.83
CA GLN A 55 18.51 4.38 26.93
C GLN A 55 19.81 5.01 27.48
N MET A 56 20.46 5.86 26.69
CA MET A 56 21.65 6.60 27.09
C MET A 56 21.35 8.05 27.48
N SER A 57 20.06 8.45 27.50
CA SER A 57 19.62 9.78 27.90
C SER A 57 19.32 9.89 29.40
N PRO A 58 19.22 11.12 29.93
CA PRO A 58 18.67 11.35 31.28
C PRO A 58 17.27 10.80 31.46
N ARG A 59 16.50 10.62 30.36
CA ARG A 59 15.12 10.12 30.33
C ARG A 59 15.01 8.58 30.24
N LYS A 60 16.11 7.83 30.40
CA LYS A 60 16.16 6.35 30.23
C LYS A 60 15.18 5.58 31.11
N HIS A 61 14.71 6.17 32.22
CA HIS A 61 13.72 5.59 33.12
C HIS A 61 12.29 6.11 32.86
N GLY A 62 12.14 7.10 31.95
CA GLY A 62 10.85 7.61 31.52
C GLY A 62 10.19 6.69 30.47
N PRO A 63 8.92 6.91 30.16
CA PRO A 63 8.23 6.15 29.12
C PRO A 63 8.85 6.36 27.75
N PHE A 64 8.90 5.29 26.95
CA PHE A 64 9.30 5.31 25.55
C PHE A 64 8.17 4.70 24.71
N ILE A 65 7.70 5.42 23.72
CA ILE A 65 6.72 4.92 22.75
C ILE A 65 7.27 5.13 21.35
N ALA A 66 7.22 4.06 20.54
CA ALA A 66 7.48 4.11 19.10
C ALA A 66 6.14 4.14 18.35
N VAL A 67 5.99 5.11 17.45
CA VAL A 67 4.80 5.31 16.62
C VAL A 67 5.22 5.33 15.16
N ASN A 68 4.63 4.48 14.34
CA ASN A 68 4.78 4.55 12.89
C ASN A 68 3.66 5.45 12.33
N CYS A 69 4.03 6.62 11.78
CA CYS A 69 3.07 7.60 11.26
C CYS A 69 2.35 7.11 10.00
N GLY A 70 3.02 6.31 9.17
CA GLY A 70 2.41 5.74 7.96
C GLY A 70 1.41 4.60 8.23
N ALA A 71 1.49 3.98 9.42
CA ALA A 71 0.56 2.91 9.81
C ALA A 71 -0.77 3.42 10.40
N ILE A 72 -0.85 4.71 10.76
CA ILE A 72 -2.05 5.30 11.37
C ILE A 72 -2.84 6.02 10.27
N PRO A 73 -4.15 5.72 10.07
CA PRO A 73 -4.96 6.44 9.10
C PRO A 73 -5.00 7.95 9.36
N GLU A 74 -4.96 8.77 8.30
CA GLU A 74 -4.94 10.23 8.37
C GLU A 74 -6.08 10.80 9.25
N GLY A 75 -7.29 10.22 9.16
CA GLY A 75 -8.47 10.66 9.94
C GLY A 75 -8.36 10.41 11.46
N THR A 76 -7.40 9.61 11.93
CA THR A 76 -7.25 9.23 13.33
C THR A 76 -5.92 9.64 13.95
N ILE A 77 -4.91 9.96 13.15
CA ILE A 77 -3.55 10.26 13.62
C ILE A 77 -3.51 11.40 14.67
N ASP A 78 -4.30 12.45 14.47
CA ASP A 78 -4.40 13.55 15.42
C ASP A 78 -4.97 13.10 16.78
N SER A 79 -5.97 12.24 16.74
CA SER A 79 -6.60 11.68 17.96
C SER A 79 -5.65 10.74 18.69
N GLU A 80 -4.84 9.93 17.98
CA GLU A 80 -3.86 9.05 18.60
C GLU A 80 -2.68 9.83 19.20
N LEU A 81 -2.16 10.84 18.50
CA LEU A 81 -1.03 11.63 18.96
C LEU A 81 -1.40 12.58 20.11
N PHE A 82 -2.47 13.35 19.95
CA PHE A 82 -2.84 14.44 20.85
C PHE A 82 -3.99 14.11 21.81
N GLY A 83 -4.70 13.01 21.56
CA GLY A 83 -5.90 12.65 22.31
C GLY A 83 -7.16 13.39 21.83
N HIS A 84 -8.31 12.97 22.35
CA HIS A 84 -9.60 13.57 22.03
C HIS A 84 -10.52 13.66 23.23
N GLU A 85 -11.41 14.64 23.21
CA GLU A 85 -12.51 14.75 24.17
C GLU A 85 -13.73 13.96 23.69
N LYS A 86 -14.62 13.67 24.64
CA LYS A 86 -15.89 13.00 24.32
C LYS A 86 -16.70 13.84 23.30
N GLY A 87 -17.13 13.20 22.21
CA GLY A 87 -17.91 13.86 21.16
C GLY A 87 -17.09 14.64 20.13
N ALA A 88 -15.76 14.54 20.14
CA ALA A 88 -14.87 15.24 19.21
C ALA A 88 -15.11 14.88 17.73
N TYR A 89 -15.58 13.67 17.46
CA TYR A 89 -15.97 13.18 16.12
C TYR A 89 -17.04 12.08 16.25
N THR A 90 -17.66 11.70 15.12
CA THR A 90 -18.64 10.60 15.07
C THR A 90 -17.99 9.28 15.46
N GLY A 91 -18.29 8.79 16.68
CA GLY A 91 -17.68 7.58 17.26
C GLY A 91 -16.79 7.84 18.48
N ALA A 92 -16.49 9.10 18.85
CA ALA A 92 -15.80 9.45 20.08
C ALA A 92 -16.72 9.30 21.30
N VAL A 93 -16.93 8.06 21.76
CA VAL A 93 -17.85 7.74 22.88
C VAL A 93 -17.30 8.23 24.22
N GLY A 94 -15.97 8.31 24.37
CA GLY A 94 -15.28 8.73 25.58
C GLY A 94 -14.10 9.65 25.31
N GLU A 95 -13.50 10.20 26.36
CA GLU A 95 -12.21 10.88 26.30
C GLU A 95 -11.10 9.84 26.20
N ARG A 96 -10.07 10.10 25.37
CA ARG A 96 -8.88 9.26 25.29
C ARG A 96 -7.61 10.11 25.30
N LYS A 97 -6.64 9.66 26.11
CA LYS A 97 -5.31 10.27 26.16
C LYS A 97 -4.52 9.97 24.89
N GLY A 98 -3.83 10.99 24.36
CA GLY A 98 -2.92 10.82 23.25
C GLY A 98 -1.53 10.35 23.68
N TYR A 99 -0.69 9.99 22.69
CA TYR A 99 0.67 9.57 22.97
C TYR A 99 1.49 10.68 23.65
N PHE A 100 1.34 11.96 23.29
CA PHE A 100 2.06 13.07 23.93
C PHE A 100 1.71 13.25 25.41
N GLU A 101 0.51 12.91 25.81
CA GLU A 101 0.13 12.89 27.24
C GLU A 101 0.74 11.68 27.96
N THR A 102 0.71 10.52 27.32
CA THR A 102 1.17 9.24 27.89
C THR A 102 2.69 9.22 28.08
N VAL A 103 3.47 9.83 27.16
CA VAL A 103 4.94 9.87 27.22
C VAL A 103 5.49 11.10 27.91
N ASN A 104 4.67 11.85 28.64
CA ASN A 104 5.15 13.04 29.34
C ASN A 104 6.30 12.69 30.30
N GLY A 105 7.41 13.43 30.23
CA GLY A 105 8.67 13.13 30.94
C GLY A 105 9.57 12.12 30.23
N GLY A 106 9.13 11.51 29.14
CA GLY A 106 9.82 10.46 28.40
C GLY A 106 10.29 10.85 26.99
N THR A 107 10.25 9.88 26.08
CA THR A 107 10.68 10.02 24.69
C THR A 107 9.65 9.41 23.75
N ILE A 108 9.29 10.12 22.69
CA ILE A 108 8.50 9.58 21.58
C ILE A 108 9.42 9.38 20.36
N PHE A 109 9.31 8.24 19.73
CA PHE A 109 9.93 7.94 18.45
C PHE A 109 8.85 7.92 17.36
N LEU A 110 8.98 8.81 16.36
CA LEU A 110 8.05 8.94 15.24
C LEU A 110 8.73 8.38 13.99
N ASP A 111 8.40 7.16 13.62
CA ASP A 111 8.89 6.56 12.36
C ASP A 111 8.02 6.99 11.18
N GLU A 112 8.62 7.03 9.99
CA GLU A 112 7.99 7.47 8.74
C GLU A 112 7.33 8.85 8.87
N ILE A 113 8.06 9.80 9.50
CA ILE A 113 7.53 11.16 9.78
C ILE A 113 7.08 11.91 8.51
N ALA A 114 7.65 11.58 7.35
CA ALA A 114 7.28 12.18 6.07
C ALA A 114 5.86 11.79 5.59
N GLU A 115 5.29 10.71 6.12
CA GLU A 115 3.92 10.27 5.81
C GLU A 115 2.86 11.00 6.67
N MET A 116 3.30 11.86 7.60
CA MET A 116 2.40 12.61 8.47
C MET A 116 1.66 13.71 7.68
N PRO A 117 0.32 13.86 7.83
CA PRO A 117 -0.44 14.93 7.18
C PRO A 117 0.03 16.32 7.59
N LEU A 118 -0.03 17.30 6.67
CA LEU A 118 0.43 18.67 6.90
C LEU A 118 -0.22 19.35 8.11
N GLY A 119 -1.51 19.07 8.38
CA GLY A 119 -2.21 19.56 9.56
C GLY A 119 -1.60 19.05 10.85
N THR A 120 -1.28 17.77 10.90
CA THR A 120 -0.63 17.11 12.04
C THR A 120 0.81 17.59 12.23
N GLN A 121 1.55 17.82 11.12
CA GLN A 121 2.88 18.41 11.15
C GLN A 121 2.89 19.80 11.83
N ALA A 122 1.89 20.67 11.56
CA ALA A 122 1.76 21.97 12.21
C ALA A 122 1.52 21.83 13.74
N ARG A 123 0.74 20.84 14.15
CA ARG A 123 0.50 20.56 15.57
C ARG A 123 1.77 20.02 16.26
N LEU A 124 2.51 19.14 15.59
CA LEU A 124 3.79 18.62 16.07
C LEU A 124 4.81 19.73 16.25
N LEU A 125 4.88 20.67 15.31
CA LEU A 125 5.77 21.85 15.43
C LEU A 125 5.50 22.63 16.71
N ARG A 126 4.23 22.86 17.06
CA ARG A 126 3.86 23.55 18.31
C ARG A 126 4.33 22.78 19.56
N VAL A 127 4.27 21.45 19.53
CA VAL A 127 4.81 20.62 20.62
C VAL A 127 6.33 20.81 20.75
N LEU A 128 7.05 20.82 19.60
CA LEU A 128 8.51 20.95 19.58
C LEU A 128 9.01 22.34 19.99
N GLU A 129 8.23 23.39 19.76
CA GLU A 129 8.59 24.77 20.07
C GLU A 129 8.25 25.16 21.53
N SER A 130 7.01 24.85 21.93
CA SER A 130 6.45 25.37 23.20
C SER A 130 6.09 24.27 24.21
N GLY A 131 6.18 22.99 23.82
CA GLY A 131 5.70 21.88 24.63
C GLY A 131 4.18 21.88 24.81
N GLN A 132 3.43 22.55 23.93
CA GLN A 132 1.99 22.71 24.04
C GLN A 132 1.25 21.99 22.93
N TYR A 133 0.11 21.41 23.27
CA TYR A 133 -0.82 20.81 22.30
C TYR A 133 -2.27 21.01 22.76
N ILE A 134 -3.21 20.70 21.87
CA ILE A 134 -4.64 20.77 22.13
C ILE A 134 -5.25 19.43 21.70
N LYS A 135 -6.08 18.82 22.56
CA LYS A 135 -6.83 17.59 22.21
C LYS A 135 -7.82 17.88 21.08
N VAL A 136 -8.16 16.85 20.32
CA VAL A 136 -9.19 16.97 19.29
C VAL A 136 -10.54 17.22 19.95
N GLY A 137 -11.27 18.23 19.48
CA GLY A 137 -12.56 18.64 20.06
C GLY A 137 -12.45 19.55 21.29
N SER A 138 -11.22 19.91 21.73
CA SER A 138 -10.99 20.81 22.87
C SER A 138 -10.47 22.16 22.43
N SER A 139 -10.67 23.18 23.25
CA SER A 139 -9.98 24.47 23.16
C SER A 139 -8.90 24.65 24.22
N LYS A 140 -8.78 23.70 25.17
CA LYS A 140 -7.86 23.76 26.30
C LYS A 140 -6.44 23.42 25.84
N VAL A 141 -5.46 24.26 26.20
CA VAL A 141 -4.04 24.04 25.95
C VAL A 141 -3.49 23.13 27.05
N GLU A 142 -2.97 21.97 26.62
CA GLU A 142 -2.24 21.04 27.48
C GLU A 142 -0.73 21.20 27.28
N LYS A 143 0.07 20.83 28.29
CA LYS A 143 1.54 20.90 28.24
C LYS A 143 2.13 19.51 28.35
N THR A 144 3.20 19.27 27.61
CA THR A 144 3.99 18.05 27.69
C THR A 144 5.48 18.38 27.66
N ASN A 145 6.27 17.54 28.33
CA ASN A 145 7.72 17.59 28.29
C ASN A 145 8.26 16.29 27.70
N VAL A 146 8.25 16.20 26.37
CA VAL A 146 8.60 14.97 25.63
C VAL A 146 9.79 15.24 24.73
N ARG A 147 10.79 14.37 24.76
CA ARG A 147 11.85 14.34 23.76
C ARG A 147 11.35 13.66 22.50
N VAL A 148 11.49 14.32 21.34
CA VAL A 148 11.08 13.78 20.04
C VAL A 148 12.29 13.27 19.27
N ILE A 149 12.23 12.02 18.80
CA ILE A 149 13.14 11.41 17.85
C ILE A 149 12.30 11.07 16.62
N ALA A 150 12.63 11.62 15.47
CA ALA A 150 11.93 11.35 14.21
C ALA A 150 12.78 10.48 13.28
N ALA A 151 12.15 9.63 12.49
CA ALA A 151 12.83 8.85 11.47
C ALA A 151 12.08 8.89 10.13
N THR A 152 12.83 8.75 9.04
CA THR A 152 12.28 8.70 7.68
C THR A 152 13.18 7.90 6.75
N ASN A 153 12.58 7.32 5.73
CA ASN A 153 13.26 6.66 4.60
C ASN A 153 13.23 7.52 3.33
N VAL A 154 12.50 8.63 3.36
CA VAL A 154 12.33 9.56 2.23
C VAL A 154 13.29 10.73 2.37
N ASP A 155 13.71 11.32 1.25
CA ASP A 155 14.41 12.59 1.26
C ASP A 155 13.45 13.72 1.67
N VAL A 156 13.60 14.18 2.92
CA VAL A 156 12.72 15.21 3.49
C VAL A 156 12.87 16.53 2.75
N TYR A 157 14.05 16.84 2.23
CA TYR A 157 14.26 18.06 1.47
C TYR A 157 13.46 18.06 0.16
N GLU A 158 13.41 16.91 -0.52
CA GLU A 158 12.54 16.74 -1.68
C GLU A 158 11.05 16.82 -1.29
N ALA A 159 10.66 16.21 -0.17
CA ALA A 159 9.29 16.31 0.34
C ALA A 159 8.88 17.77 0.66
N VAL A 160 9.79 18.60 1.18
CA VAL A 160 9.56 20.04 1.39
C VAL A 160 9.35 20.75 0.05
N ARG A 161 10.20 20.49 -0.95
CA ARG A 161 10.05 21.10 -2.29
C ARG A 161 8.72 20.75 -2.96
N ASN A 162 8.24 19.54 -2.72
CA ASN A 162 6.98 19.06 -3.27
C ASN A 162 5.74 19.46 -2.42
N GLY A 163 5.92 20.28 -1.38
CA GLY A 163 4.84 20.72 -0.50
C GLY A 163 4.22 19.62 0.38
N LYS A 164 4.85 18.46 0.49
CA LYS A 164 4.39 17.33 1.32
C LYS A 164 4.89 17.40 2.76
N PHE A 165 5.95 18.15 3.00
CA PHE A 165 6.52 18.37 4.32
C PHE A 165 6.74 19.85 4.59
N ARG A 166 6.49 20.32 5.81
CA ARG A 166 6.67 21.73 6.18
C ARG A 166 8.15 22.02 6.41
N GLU A 167 8.61 23.13 5.85
CA GLU A 167 10.00 23.58 5.96
C GLU A 167 10.39 23.94 7.40
N ASP A 168 9.48 24.60 8.14
CA ASP A 168 9.68 24.97 9.55
C ASP A 168 9.86 23.74 10.45
N LEU A 169 9.05 22.71 10.26
CA LEU A 169 9.17 21.43 10.98
C LEU A 169 10.49 20.71 10.62
N TYR A 170 10.88 20.74 9.33
CA TYR A 170 12.15 20.15 8.91
C TYR A 170 13.33 20.74 9.68
N TYR A 171 13.47 22.07 9.72
CA TYR A 171 14.57 22.70 10.44
C TYR A 171 14.52 22.44 11.94
N ARG A 172 13.35 22.32 12.53
CA ARG A 172 13.19 22.03 13.94
C ARG A 172 13.56 20.60 14.30
N LEU A 173 13.28 19.62 13.44
CA LEU A 173 13.64 18.21 13.62
C LEU A 173 15.09 17.94 13.26
N ASN A 174 15.61 18.55 12.20
CA ASN A 174 16.95 18.29 11.66
C ASN A 174 18.05 19.08 12.39
N THR A 175 17.89 19.28 13.70
CA THR A 175 18.92 19.95 14.52
C THR A 175 20.19 19.10 14.59
N VAL A 176 20.06 17.78 14.75
CA VAL A 176 21.17 16.83 14.63
C VAL A 176 20.77 15.76 13.63
N PRO A 177 21.34 15.79 12.39
CA PRO A 177 21.10 14.75 11.41
C PRO A 177 21.87 13.47 11.77
N LEU A 178 21.17 12.35 11.82
CA LEU A 178 21.76 11.05 12.02
C LEU A 178 21.43 10.16 10.83
N ARG A 179 22.43 9.92 9.99
CA ARG A 179 22.27 9.06 8.80
C ARG A 179 22.73 7.64 9.09
N ILE A 180 21.84 6.69 8.86
CA ILE A 180 22.16 5.25 8.94
C ILE A 180 22.54 4.76 7.54
N PRO A 181 23.72 4.18 7.37
CA PRO A 181 24.15 3.69 6.06
C PRO A 181 23.31 2.47 5.64
N PRO A 182 22.92 2.38 4.37
CA PRO A 182 22.29 1.19 3.82
C PRO A 182 23.29 0.02 3.81
N LEU A 183 22.79 -1.20 3.71
CA LEU A 183 23.62 -2.39 3.84
C LEU A 183 24.67 -2.52 2.71
N ARG A 184 24.36 -2.02 1.50
CA ARG A 184 25.31 -1.97 0.37
C ARG A 184 26.55 -1.11 0.62
N ASP A 185 26.45 -0.10 1.50
CA ASP A 185 27.56 0.80 1.86
C ASP A 185 28.41 0.23 3.03
N ARG A 186 28.04 -0.95 3.58
CA ARG A 186 28.73 -1.66 4.66
C ARG A 186 28.82 -3.15 4.37
N LYS A 187 29.41 -3.47 3.23
CA LYS A 187 29.53 -4.84 2.71
C LYS A 187 30.21 -5.81 3.67
N GLU A 188 31.19 -5.31 4.45
CA GLU A 188 31.87 -6.08 5.49
C GLU A 188 30.94 -6.60 6.61
N ASP A 189 29.81 -5.94 6.81
CA ASP A 189 28.84 -6.32 7.85
C ASP A 189 27.84 -7.38 7.37
N VAL A 190 27.67 -7.55 6.06
CA VAL A 190 26.62 -8.42 5.46
C VAL A 190 26.77 -9.86 5.93
N TYR A 191 27.97 -10.44 5.77
CA TYR A 191 28.22 -11.83 6.15
C TYR A 191 28.16 -12.04 7.66
N LEU A 192 28.59 -11.05 8.46
CA LEU A 192 28.51 -11.10 9.92
C LEU A 192 27.05 -11.13 10.38
N LEU A 193 26.20 -10.30 9.77
CA LEU A 193 24.75 -10.26 10.03
C LEU A 193 24.09 -11.58 9.65
N PHE A 194 24.39 -12.11 8.46
CA PHE A 194 23.86 -13.40 8.02
C PHE A 194 24.19 -14.51 9.02
N ARG A 195 25.45 -14.65 9.40
CA ARG A 195 25.89 -15.64 10.39
C ARG A 195 25.14 -15.50 11.72
N LYS A 196 24.92 -14.27 12.16
CA LYS A 196 24.17 -14.03 13.41
C LYS A 196 22.72 -14.47 13.28
N PHE A 197 22.04 -14.10 12.19
CA PHE A 197 20.63 -14.47 12.00
C PHE A 197 20.44 -15.98 11.88
N THR A 198 21.34 -16.67 11.19
CA THR A 198 21.31 -18.13 11.09
C THR A 198 21.61 -18.79 12.43
N SER A 199 22.57 -18.26 13.22
CA SER A 199 22.87 -18.74 14.57
C SER A 199 21.68 -18.55 15.50
N ASP A 200 21.09 -17.34 15.53
CA ASP A 200 19.93 -17.04 16.38
C ASP A 200 18.73 -17.94 16.05
N PHE A 201 18.54 -18.23 14.76
CA PHE A 201 17.52 -19.16 14.29
C PHE A 201 17.80 -20.59 14.76
N THR A 202 19.04 -21.06 14.59
CA THR A 202 19.49 -22.37 15.03
C THR A 202 19.30 -22.58 16.53
N ASP A 203 19.68 -21.60 17.33
CA ASP A 203 19.54 -21.64 18.79
C ASP A 203 18.06 -21.68 19.22
N LYS A 204 17.21 -20.89 18.54
CA LYS A 204 15.79 -20.81 18.85
C LYS A 204 15.01 -22.07 18.48
N TYR A 205 15.30 -22.65 17.33
CA TYR A 205 14.55 -23.79 16.77
C TYR A 205 15.26 -25.13 16.87
N ARG A 206 16.50 -25.14 17.40
CA ARG A 206 17.37 -26.33 17.52
C ARG A 206 17.60 -27.05 16.18
N THR A 207 17.74 -26.27 15.11
CA THR A 207 18.04 -26.77 13.77
C THR A 207 19.56 -26.84 13.57
N PRO A 208 20.07 -27.70 12.69
CA PRO A 208 21.49 -27.68 12.35
C PRO A 208 21.92 -26.35 11.70
N PRO A 209 23.14 -25.85 11.98
CA PRO A 209 23.62 -24.58 11.41
C PRO A 209 23.80 -24.66 9.90
N ILE A 210 23.53 -23.55 9.22
CA ILE A 210 23.75 -23.39 7.78
C ILE A 210 25.14 -22.77 7.54
N GLN A 211 25.81 -23.23 6.49
CA GLN A 211 27.06 -22.69 5.99
C GLN A 211 26.90 -22.30 4.52
N LEU A 212 27.53 -21.23 4.12
CA LEU A 212 27.59 -20.81 2.71
C LEU A 212 28.91 -21.27 2.12
N ASP A 213 28.92 -21.75 0.88
CA ASP A 213 30.14 -21.92 0.12
C ASP A 213 30.77 -20.56 -0.26
N GLU A 214 31.96 -20.56 -0.82
CA GLU A 214 32.67 -19.31 -1.17
C GLU A 214 31.90 -18.50 -2.23
N GLU A 215 31.28 -19.17 -3.20
CA GLU A 215 30.49 -18.52 -4.24
C GLU A 215 29.25 -17.84 -3.65
N ALA A 216 28.50 -18.53 -2.80
CA ALA A 216 27.34 -17.96 -2.11
C ALA A 216 27.72 -16.77 -1.21
N GLN A 217 28.88 -16.85 -0.52
CA GLN A 217 29.37 -15.72 0.28
C GLN A 217 29.62 -14.48 -0.59
N GLN A 218 30.27 -14.65 -1.75
CA GLN A 218 30.54 -13.54 -2.68
C GLN A 218 29.25 -12.95 -3.24
N ILE A 219 28.28 -13.77 -3.61
CA ILE A 219 26.95 -13.32 -4.05
C ILE A 219 26.27 -12.53 -2.95
N LEU A 220 26.24 -13.06 -1.72
CA LEU A 220 25.64 -12.42 -0.56
C LEU A 220 26.20 -11.02 -0.30
N ILE A 221 27.54 -10.88 -0.33
CA ILE A 221 28.25 -9.61 -0.05
C ILE A 221 28.02 -8.58 -1.17
N ASN A 222 27.93 -9.04 -2.42
CA ASN A 222 27.83 -8.14 -3.58
C ASN A 222 26.39 -7.72 -3.93
N TYR A 223 25.39 -8.38 -3.37
CA TYR A 223 24.00 -8.01 -3.63
C TYR A 223 23.65 -6.65 -3.00
N SER A 224 22.78 -5.90 -3.64
CA SER A 224 22.44 -4.50 -3.27
C SER A 224 21.60 -4.36 -2.01
N TRP A 225 20.87 -5.38 -1.60
CA TRP A 225 20.00 -5.42 -0.41
C TRP A 225 19.01 -4.24 -0.32
N PRO A 226 18.08 -4.05 -1.26
CA PRO A 226 17.14 -2.91 -1.24
C PRO A 226 16.26 -2.88 0.00
N GLY A 227 15.98 -4.03 0.62
CA GLY A 227 15.30 -4.14 1.92
C GLY A 227 16.23 -4.22 3.13
N ASN A 228 17.56 -3.98 2.94
CA ASN A 228 18.58 -3.90 3.96
C ASN A 228 18.60 -5.10 4.94
N ILE A 229 18.72 -4.83 6.24
CA ILE A 229 18.81 -5.86 7.28
C ILE A 229 17.53 -6.70 7.35
N ARG A 230 16.37 -6.08 7.11
CA ARG A 230 15.07 -6.79 7.13
C ARG A 230 15.00 -7.86 6.05
N GLN A 231 15.43 -7.54 4.84
CA GLN A 231 15.49 -8.50 3.73
C GLN A 231 16.51 -9.60 3.99
N LEU A 232 17.73 -9.24 4.42
CA LEU A 232 18.79 -10.20 4.75
C LEU A 232 18.34 -11.19 5.83
N LYS A 233 17.68 -10.69 6.89
CA LYS A 233 17.14 -11.52 7.97
C LYS A 233 16.08 -12.49 7.45
N ASN A 234 15.11 -12.00 6.69
CA ASN A 234 14.06 -12.84 6.13
C ASN A 234 14.63 -13.95 5.25
N MET A 235 15.60 -13.61 4.39
CA MET A 235 16.27 -14.61 3.54
C MET A 235 17.05 -15.64 4.36
N ALA A 236 17.78 -15.20 5.39
CA ALA A 236 18.52 -16.12 6.26
C ALA A 236 17.59 -17.09 7.00
N GLU A 237 16.44 -16.61 7.48
CA GLU A 237 15.41 -17.42 8.11
C GLU A 237 14.74 -18.39 7.12
N GLN A 238 14.46 -17.94 5.88
CA GLN A 238 13.91 -18.80 4.81
C GLN A 238 14.84 -19.94 4.46
N LEU A 239 16.14 -19.66 4.24
CA LEU A 239 17.17 -20.68 4.00
C LEU A 239 17.22 -21.69 5.15
N ALA A 240 17.18 -21.21 6.41
CA ALA A 240 17.25 -22.06 7.59
C ALA A 240 16.06 -23.03 7.72
N VAL A 241 14.87 -22.63 7.22
CA VAL A 241 13.63 -23.44 7.27
C VAL A 241 13.51 -24.39 6.09
N LEU A 242 13.79 -23.90 4.87
CA LEU A 242 13.37 -24.58 3.65
C LEU A 242 14.48 -25.51 3.13
N GLU A 243 15.77 -25.17 3.34
CA GLU A 243 16.86 -25.97 2.80
C GLU A 243 17.17 -27.17 3.70
N ARG A 244 17.24 -28.36 3.06
CA ARG A 244 17.66 -29.60 3.72
C ARG A 244 19.18 -29.73 3.78
N ASP A 245 19.83 -29.30 2.71
CA ASP A 245 21.28 -29.26 2.64
C ASP A 245 21.80 -28.08 3.49
N ARG A 246 22.75 -28.39 4.36
CA ARG A 246 23.27 -27.38 5.29
C ARG A 246 24.44 -26.57 4.73
N VAL A 247 24.92 -26.96 3.57
CA VAL A 247 25.88 -26.19 2.77
C VAL A 247 25.12 -25.60 1.59
N ILE A 248 24.94 -24.29 1.63
CA ILE A 248 24.20 -23.54 0.62
C ILE A 248 25.16 -23.12 -0.48
N THR A 249 24.85 -23.54 -1.71
CA THR A 249 25.65 -23.18 -2.90
C THR A 249 25.20 -21.84 -3.48
N GLY A 250 26.04 -21.24 -4.33
CA GLY A 250 25.74 -20.01 -5.04
C GLY A 250 24.43 -20.10 -5.81
N GLN A 251 24.14 -21.21 -6.48
CA GLN A 251 22.90 -21.43 -7.24
C GLN A 251 21.67 -21.48 -6.32
N THR A 252 21.78 -22.19 -5.20
CA THR A 252 20.70 -22.24 -4.20
C THR A 252 20.42 -20.84 -3.66
N LEU A 253 21.45 -20.09 -3.29
CA LEU A 253 21.29 -18.72 -2.78
C LEU A 253 20.59 -17.80 -3.79
N LEU A 254 20.95 -17.89 -5.07
CA LEU A 254 20.32 -17.08 -6.13
C LEU A 254 18.82 -17.35 -6.28
N SER A 255 18.34 -18.54 -5.95
CA SER A 255 16.88 -18.83 -5.99
C SER A 255 16.09 -18.08 -4.91
N TYR A 256 16.74 -17.67 -3.82
CA TYR A 256 16.13 -16.90 -2.73
C TYR A 256 16.32 -15.38 -2.85
N ILE A 257 17.27 -14.97 -3.66
CA ILE A 257 17.51 -13.55 -3.93
C ILE A 257 16.58 -13.15 -5.09
N PRO A 258 15.67 -12.17 -4.90
CA PRO A 258 14.88 -11.65 -6.00
C PRO A 258 15.81 -11.17 -7.10
N ALA A 259 15.62 -11.66 -8.34
CA ALA A 259 16.36 -11.12 -9.47
C ALA A 259 16.16 -9.60 -9.46
N GLU A 260 17.27 -8.84 -9.36
CA GLU A 260 17.17 -7.39 -9.47
C GLU A 260 16.39 -7.07 -10.73
N ALA A 261 15.33 -6.27 -10.58
CA ALA A 261 14.54 -5.77 -11.71
C ALA A 261 15.34 -4.74 -12.56
N GLY A 262 16.66 -4.87 -12.57
CA GLY A 262 17.63 -4.11 -13.32
C GLY A 262 18.04 -4.85 -14.58
N THR A 263 17.16 -4.91 -15.55
CA THR A 263 17.34 -5.07 -17.01
C THR A 263 16.19 -5.86 -17.66
N ARG A 264 15.03 -5.87 -17.06
CA ARG A 264 13.85 -5.98 -17.92
C ARG A 264 13.61 -4.56 -18.41
N ASN A 265 13.75 -4.36 -19.70
CA ASN A 265 13.26 -3.21 -20.43
C ASN A 265 11.76 -3.06 -20.13
N LEU A 266 11.43 -2.49 -18.97
CA LEU A 266 10.16 -1.83 -18.79
C LEU A 266 10.17 -0.74 -19.86
N PRO A 267 9.16 -0.63 -20.72
CA PRO A 267 9.10 0.45 -21.69
C PRO A 267 9.34 1.74 -20.90
N MET A 268 10.37 2.48 -21.31
CA MET A 268 10.77 3.76 -20.72
C MET A 268 9.51 4.63 -20.66
N ARG A 269 8.99 4.80 -19.45
CA ARG A 269 7.83 5.65 -19.23
C ARG A 269 8.33 7.07 -19.51
N VAL A 270 7.94 7.59 -20.66
CA VAL A 270 8.16 9.00 -20.97
C VAL A 270 7.50 9.80 -19.85
N GLU A 271 8.34 10.42 -19.00
CA GLU A 271 7.91 11.39 -18.01
C GLU A 271 7.35 12.62 -18.74
N ASN A 272 6.06 12.62 -18.96
CA ASN A 272 5.27 13.85 -19.18
C ASN A 272 3.78 13.48 -19.29
N GLN A 273 3.21 12.94 -18.21
CA GLN A 273 1.76 13.04 -17.98
C GLN A 273 1.52 13.18 -16.47
N PRO A 274 0.59 14.06 -16.05
CA PRO A 274 0.22 14.17 -14.65
C PRO A 274 -0.27 12.81 -14.13
N LYS A 275 0.17 12.44 -12.93
CA LYS A 275 -0.31 11.24 -12.24
C LYS A 275 -1.81 11.39 -12.00
N GLU A 276 -2.61 10.79 -12.86
CA GLU A 276 -4.00 10.51 -12.54
C GLU A 276 -4.00 9.34 -11.55
N ASP A 277 -4.41 9.60 -10.33
CA ASP A 277 -4.77 8.57 -9.37
C ASP A 277 -5.92 7.76 -9.99
N PHE A 278 -5.60 6.57 -10.49
CA PHE A 278 -6.62 5.63 -10.95
C PHE A 278 -7.45 5.21 -9.74
N SER A 279 -8.60 5.85 -9.58
CA SER A 279 -9.62 5.45 -8.63
C SER A 279 -10.10 4.03 -8.99
N GLU A 280 -10.54 3.25 -8.00
CA GLU A 280 -11.15 1.92 -8.23
C GLU A 280 -12.26 1.98 -9.30
N ARG A 281 -12.89 3.14 -9.47
CA ARG A 281 -13.88 3.42 -10.53
C ARG A 281 -13.28 3.39 -11.92
N ASP A 282 -12.06 3.89 -12.12
CA ASP A 282 -11.42 3.95 -13.44
C ASP A 282 -11.00 2.54 -13.91
N ILE A 283 -10.60 1.68 -12.97
CA ILE A 283 -10.33 0.27 -13.24
C ILE A 283 -11.63 -0.44 -13.63
N LEU A 284 -12.73 -0.17 -12.92
CA LEU A 284 -14.05 -0.74 -13.21
C LEU A 284 -14.58 -0.29 -14.58
N TYR A 285 -14.40 0.99 -14.93
CA TYR A 285 -14.77 1.52 -16.25
C TYR A 285 -13.95 0.89 -17.37
N LYS A 286 -12.64 0.69 -17.16
CA LYS A 286 -11.78 0.04 -18.13
C LYS A 286 -12.22 -1.39 -18.40
N VAL A 287 -12.51 -2.16 -17.38
CA VAL A 287 -13.06 -3.53 -17.50
C VAL A 287 -14.42 -3.54 -18.22
N LEU A 288 -15.31 -2.60 -17.89
CA LEU A 288 -16.61 -2.46 -18.56
C LEU A 288 -16.48 -2.08 -20.06
N PHE A 289 -15.51 -1.22 -20.40
CA PHE A 289 -15.24 -0.86 -21.80
C PHE A 289 -14.67 -2.04 -22.58
N ASP A 290 -13.75 -2.81 -21.99
CA ASP A 290 -13.19 -4.00 -22.61
C ASP A 290 -14.28 -5.06 -22.82
N MET A 291 -15.14 -5.34 -21.83
CA MET A 291 -16.31 -6.24 -21.98
C MET A 291 -17.30 -5.75 -23.05
N LYS A 292 -17.54 -4.44 -23.15
CA LYS A 292 -18.44 -3.87 -24.20
C LYS A 292 -17.85 -4.07 -25.59
N ARG A 293 -16.54 -3.91 -25.75
CA ARG A 293 -15.83 -4.12 -27.00
C ARG A 293 -15.92 -5.60 -27.44
N ASP A 294 -15.66 -6.51 -26.53
CA ASP A 294 -15.73 -7.95 -26.77
C ASP A 294 -17.16 -8.39 -27.15
N MET A 295 -18.19 -7.80 -26.50
CA MET A 295 -19.57 -8.05 -26.85
C MET A 295 -19.96 -7.53 -28.24
N VAL A 296 -19.38 -6.39 -28.68
CA VAL A 296 -19.60 -5.86 -30.04
C VAL A 296 -18.92 -6.74 -31.10
N GLU A 297 -17.72 -7.24 -30.80
CA GLU A 297 -17.02 -8.19 -31.70
C GLU A 297 -17.76 -9.52 -31.82
N LEU A 298 -18.29 -10.01 -30.70
CA LEU A 298 -19.12 -11.23 -30.67
C LEU A 298 -20.42 -11.06 -31.46
N LYS A 299 -21.07 -9.89 -31.34
CA LYS A 299 -22.25 -9.56 -32.16
C LYS A 299 -21.95 -9.49 -33.64
N LYS A 300 -20.80 -8.94 -34.06
CA LYS A 300 -20.36 -8.91 -35.45
C LYS A 300 -20.14 -10.34 -35.97
N LEU A 301 -19.43 -11.19 -35.22
CA LEU A 301 -19.21 -12.58 -35.59
C LEU A 301 -20.54 -13.35 -35.76
N VAL A 302 -21.49 -13.15 -34.85
CA VAL A 302 -22.81 -13.77 -34.93
C VAL A 302 -23.60 -13.23 -36.14
N ALA A 303 -23.52 -11.92 -36.44
CA ALA A 303 -24.16 -11.34 -37.62
C ALA A 303 -23.56 -11.89 -38.92
N ASP A 304 -22.22 -11.98 -39.02
CA ASP A 304 -21.53 -12.57 -40.17
C ASP A 304 -21.87 -14.07 -40.37
N ILE A 305 -22.09 -14.81 -39.29
CA ILE A 305 -22.55 -16.21 -39.39
C ILE A 305 -23.99 -16.29 -39.86
N ILE A 306 -24.84 -15.36 -39.50
CA ILE A 306 -26.25 -15.33 -39.90
C ILE A 306 -26.40 -14.85 -41.36
N GLU A 307 -25.64 -13.83 -41.78
CA GLU A 307 -25.70 -13.30 -43.18
C GLU A 307 -25.10 -14.26 -44.19
N ASN A 308 -24.05 -15.01 -43.83
CA ASN A 308 -23.37 -15.91 -44.79
C ASN A 308 -23.89 -17.35 -44.79
N GLY A 309 -25.06 -17.60 -44.22
CA GLY A 309 -25.88 -18.82 -44.45
C GLY A 309 -25.12 -20.17 -44.47
N GLY A 310 -24.12 -20.39 -43.59
CA GLY A 310 -23.43 -21.68 -43.55
C GLY A 310 -21.94 -21.60 -43.79
N VAL A 311 -21.22 -22.02 -42.80
CA VAL A 311 -19.77 -22.19 -42.62
C VAL A 311 -18.99 -22.42 -43.94
N SER A 312 -18.30 -21.38 -44.41
CA SER A 312 -17.11 -21.50 -45.27
C SER A 312 -15.94 -20.92 -44.48
N ILE A 313 -15.22 -21.76 -43.74
CA ILE A 313 -14.02 -21.37 -43.01
C ILE A 313 -12.87 -21.21 -44.03
N ASN A 314 -12.61 -19.97 -44.44
CA ASN A 314 -11.35 -19.63 -45.09
C ASN A 314 -10.24 -19.51 -44.04
N HIS A 315 -9.37 -20.49 -44.07
CA HIS A 315 -8.32 -20.80 -43.11
C HIS A 315 -7.08 -19.89 -43.15
N SER A 316 -7.18 -18.56 -43.09
CA SER A 316 -5.93 -17.79 -43.03
C SER A 316 -5.85 -16.64 -42.02
N ASN A 317 -6.98 -16.11 -41.51
CA ASN A 317 -6.90 -14.96 -40.60
C ASN A 317 -7.61 -15.09 -39.24
N HIS A 318 -8.39 -16.18 -39.01
CA HIS A 318 -9.10 -16.34 -37.73
C HIS A 318 -8.45 -17.29 -36.71
N SER A 319 -7.48 -18.08 -37.13
CA SER A 319 -6.76 -18.98 -36.21
C SER A 319 -5.85 -18.27 -35.18
N GLN A 320 -5.42 -17.02 -35.48
CA GLN A 320 -4.63 -16.23 -34.54
C GLN A 320 -5.50 -15.62 -33.41
N THR A 321 -6.72 -15.21 -33.73
CA THR A 321 -7.66 -14.60 -32.78
C THR A 321 -8.28 -15.64 -31.84
N LEU A 322 -8.60 -16.83 -32.36
CA LEU A 322 -9.08 -17.95 -31.54
C LEU A 322 -8.00 -18.50 -30.61
N ASN A 323 -6.74 -18.57 -31.08
CA ASN A 323 -5.63 -19.01 -30.22
C ASN A 323 -5.24 -18.00 -29.13
N GLN A 324 -5.53 -16.70 -29.31
CA GLN A 324 -5.38 -15.70 -28.26
C GLN A 324 -6.49 -15.82 -27.21
N LEU A 325 -7.73 -16.07 -27.60
CA LEU A 325 -8.87 -16.26 -26.69
C LEU A 325 -8.73 -17.54 -25.83
N TYR A 326 -8.09 -18.59 -26.34
CA TYR A 326 -7.85 -19.82 -25.56
C TYR A 326 -6.63 -19.76 -24.62
N ARG A 327 -5.70 -18.82 -24.82
CA ARG A 327 -4.53 -18.64 -23.93
C ARG A 327 -4.82 -17.90 -22.63
N ASP A 328 -5.91 -17.14 -22.56
CA ASP A 328 -6.27 -16.36 -21.37
C ASP A 328 -7.18 -17.14 -20.37
N ILE A 329 -7.48 -18.42 -20.64
CA ILE A 329 -8.38 -19.26 -19.79
C ILE A 329 -7.61 -20.38 -19.06
N ASP A 330 -6.30 -20.42 -19.07
CA ASP A 330 -5.53 -21.40 -18.27
C ASP A 330 -5.46 -20.98 -16.79
N MET A 331 -6.48 -21.39 -16.04
CA MET A 331 -6.43 -21.54 -14.58
C MET A 331 -6.19 -23.02 -14.26
N PRO A 332 -5.24 -23.40 -13.39
CA PRO A 332 -4.93 -24.80 -13.11
C PRO A 332 -5.93 -25.42 -12.14
N GLY A 333 -6.58 -26.47 -12.59
CA GLY A 333 -7.22 -27.47 -11.72
C GLY A 333 -8.72 -27.66 -11.87
N ALA A 334 -9.18 -28.38 -12.90
CA ALA A 334 -10.37 -29.25 -12.79
C ALA A 334 -10.43 -30.20 -13.99
N SER A 335 -10.66 -31.48 -13.68
CA SER A 335 -10.79 -32.63 -14.54
C SER A 335 -11.84 -32.46 -15.66
N GLU A 336 -11.51 -32.99 -16.85
CA GLU A 336 -12.33 -33.03 -18.05
C GLU A 336 -13.66 -33.77 -17.87
N PRO A 337 -14.79 -33.22 -18.36
CA PRO A 337 -15.90 -34.03 -18.79
C PRO A 337 -15.98 -34.10 -20.33
N GLN A 338 -15.93 -35.30 -20.88
CA GLN A 338 -16.18 -35.58 -22.28
C GLN A 338 -17.63 -35.27 -22.65
N PHE A 339 -17.84 -34.31 -23.53
CA PHE A 339 -19.15 -34.11 -24.18
C PHE A 339 -19.15 -34.67 -25.61
N THR A 340 -19.92 -35.72 -25.83
CA THR A 340 -20.28 -36.24 -27.15
C THR A 340 -21.39 -35.37 -27.75
N LEU A 341 -21.10 -34.71 -28.86
CA LEU A 341 -22.08 -33.95 -29.66
C LEU A 341 -22.94 -34.94 -30.49
N GLN A 342 -24.20 -35.12 -30.12
CA GLN A 342 -25.23 -35.66 -31.00
C GLN A 342 -25.83 -34.58 -31.85
N LYS A 343 -25.83 -34.77 -33.18
CA LYS A 343 -26.46 -33.88 -34.17
C LYS A 343 -27.98 -33.94 -34.07
N PRO A 344 -28.72 -32.83 -34.06
CA PRO A 344 -30.17 -32.87 -34.28
C PRO A 344 -30.48 -32.92 -35.78
N VAL A 345 -31.34 -33.86 -36.17
CA VAL A 345 -31.95 -34.04 -37.47
C VAL A 345 -33.07 -32.99 -37.61
N ILE A 346 -32.97 -32.15 -38.64
CA ILE A 346 -34.03 -31.19 -39.01
C ILE A 346 -35.02 -31.89 -39.97
N ASN A 347 -36.26 -32.01 -39.55
CA ASN A 347 -37.38 -32.45 -40.38
C ASN A 347 -38.12 -31.21 -40.87
N ASN A 348 -38.12 -30.99 -42.20
CA ASN A 348 -38.92 -30.00 -42.87
C ASN A 348 -40.38 -30.49 -43.00
N ASN A 349 -41.31 -29.67 -42.57
CA ASN A 349 -42.61 -29.56 -43.26
C ASN A 349 -43.37 -28.31 -42.86
N ASN A 350 -43.55 -27.46 -43.85
CA ASN A 350 -44.70 -26.63 -44.29
C ASN A 350 -45.74 -26.13 -43.23
N ILE A 351 -46.09 -24.85 -43.24
CA ILE A 351 -47.25 -24.23 -43.94
C ILE A 351 -47.51 -22.81 -43.43
N ASN A 352 -47.60 -21.90 -44.39
CA ASN A 352 -48.39 -20.65 -44.56
C ASN A 352 -48.98 -19.92 -43.31
N SER A 353 -48.73 -18.64 -43.18
CA SER A 353 -49.64 -17.53 -43.58
C SER A 353 -49.22 -16.20 -42.99
N ASN A 354 -49.17 -15.21 -43.85
CA ASN A 354 -49.04 -13.76 -43.67
C ASN A 354 -50.38 -13.18 -43.09
N PRO A 355 -50.57 -11.91 -42.84
CA PRO A 355 -49.71 -10.77 -42.54
C PRO A 355 -50.25 -9.91 -41.34
N TYR A 356 -49.46 -9.04 -40.78
CA TYR A 356 -49.85 -7.68 -40.39
C TYR A 356 -48.58 -6.83 -40.13
N SER A 357 -48.43 -5.85 -41.00
CA SER A 357 -47.55 -4.70 -40.84
C SER A 357 -48.07 -3.76 -39.76
N ILE A 358 -47.20 -3.39 -38.80
CA ILE A 358 -47.32 -2.13 -38.09
C ILE A 358 -45.93 -1.53 -38.02
N THR A 359 -45.68 -0.58 -38.88
CA THR A 359 -44.62 0.42 -38.76
C THR A 359 -44.96 1.29 -37.54
N GLN A 360 -44.10 1.29 -36.54
CA GLN A 360 -44.05 2.39 -35.57
C GLN A 360 -42.65 2.98 -35.68
N ASP A 361 -42.63 4.26 -36.08
CA ASP A 361 -41.51 5.15 -36.08
C ASP A 361 -40.83 5.15 -34.71
N ALA A 362 -39.56 4.74 -34.67
CA ALA A 362 -38.72 4.95 -33.51
C ALA A 362 -38.16 6.37 -33.59
N GLU A 363 -38.74 7.30 -32.84
CA GLU A 363 -38.07 8.55 -32.51
C GLU A 363 -36.75 8.24 -31.81
N GLU A 364 -35.64 8.62 -32.43
CA GLU A 364 -34.34 8.71 -31.82
C GLU A 364 -34.40 9.79 -30.72
N VAL A 365 -34.63 9.37 -29.48
CA VAL A 365 -34.43 10.22 -28.30
C VAL A 365 -32.94 10.29 -28.06
N GLU A 366 -32.32 11.44 -28.28
CA GLU A 366 -30.96 11.73 -27.86
C GLU A 366 -30.84 11.47 -26.35
N GLU A 367 -30.23 10.34 -25.97
CA GLU A 367 -29.96 10.02 -24.57
C GLU A 367 -28.89 10.97 -24.03
N SER A 368 -29.26 11.91 -23.16
CA SER A 368 -28.30 12.74 -22.46
C SER A 368 -27.35 11.87 -21.64
N LEU A 369 -26.04 12.11 -21.76
CA LEU A 369 -25.00 11.42 -21.02
C LEU A 369 -24.84 11.94 -19.59
N SER A 370 -25.67 12.92 -19.17
CA SER A 370 -25.67 13.50 -17.83
C SER A 370 -26.18 12.47 -16.81
N LEU A 371 -25.36 12.14 -15.81
CA LEU A 371 -25.70 11.25 -14.69
C LEU A 371 -26.90 11.77 -13.89
N ILE A 372 -27.02 13.09 -13.76
CA ILE A 372 -28.09 13.76 -13.02
C ILE A 372 -29.45 13.58 -13.74
N ASP A 373 -29.45 13.70 -15.07
CA ASP A 373 -30.66 13.53 -15.89
C ASP A 373 -31.11 12.06 -15.88
N LYS A 374 -30.18 11.11 -16.02
CA LYS A 374 -30.50 9.68 -15.92
C LYS A 374 -31.02 9.29 -14.51
N GLU A 375 -30.45 9.86 -13.47
CA GLU A 375 -30.92 9.64 -12.11
C GLU A 375 -32.35 10.20 -11.90
N SER A 376 -32.62 11.40 -12.42
CA SER A 376 -33.96 12.00 -12.36
C SER A 376 -35.00 11.15 -13.08
N ASP A 377 -34.67 10.62 -14.25
CA ASP A 377 -35.55 9.75 -15.04
C ASP A 377 -35.81 8.40 -14.37
N LEU A 378 -34.80 7.81 -13.74
CA LEU A 378 -34.97 6.57 -12.97
C LEU A 378 -35.89 6.79 -11.76
N ILE A 379 -35.74 7.90 -11.04
CA ILE A 379 -36.62 8.26 -9.91
C ILE A 379 -38.04 8.49 -10.38
N ARG A 380 -38.25 9.21 -11.49
CA ARG A 380 -39.60 9.42 -12.06
C ARG A 380 -40.25 8.11 -12.50
N LYS A 381 -39.52 7.23 -13.19
CA LYS A 381 -40.01 5.91 -13.62
C LYS A 381 -40.40 5.04 -12.43
N ALA A 382 -39.59 5.00 -11.36
CA ALA A 382 -39.87 4.23 -10.16
C ALA A 382 -41.11 4.79 -9.40
N LEU A 383 -41.24 6.11 -9.25
CA LEU A 383 -42.38 6.73 -8.62
C LEU A 383 -43.69 6.52 -9.43
N LYS A 384 -43.62 6.61 -10.77
CA LYS A 384 -44.78 6.36 -11.66
C LYS A 384 -45.22 4.89 -11.58
N LYS A 385 -44.28 3.94 -11.58
CA LYS A 385 -44.52 2.49 -11.48
C LYS A 385 -45.24 2.13 -10.17
N HIS A 386 -44.80 2.73 -9.06
CA HIS A 386 -45.37 2.47 -7.73
C HIS A 386 -46.47 3.44 -7.31
N LYS A 387 -47.07 4.17 -8.26
CA LYS A 387 -48.19 5.10 -8.01
C LYS A 387 -47.91 6.07 -6.85
N GLY A 388 -46.72 6.61 -6.77
CA GLY A 388 -46.28 7.56 -5.75
C GLY A 388 -45.91 6.97 -4.38
N LYS A 389 -45.91 5.65 -4.19
CA LYS A 389 -45.53 5.01 -2.93
C LYS A 389 -44.00 4.99 -2.76
N ARG A 390 -43.47 6.01 -2.05
CA ARG A 390 -42.03 6.27 -1.88
C ARG A 390 -41.25 5.09 -1.31
N LYS A 391 -41.83 4.37 -0.35
CA LYS A 391 -41.17 3.19 0.27
C LYS A 391 -40.89 2.06 -0.73
N LEU A 392 -41.82 1.80 -1.64
CA LEU A 392 -41.67 0.78 -2.68
C LEU A 392 -40.71 1.25 -3.78
N ALA A 393 -40.78 2.52 -4.17
CA ALA A 393 -39.85 3.12 -5.14
C ALA A 393 -38.41 3.14 -4.62
N ALA A 394 -38.22 3.46 -3.35
CA ALA A 394 -36.87 3.41 -2.71
C ALA A 394 -36.32 2.00 -2.67
N SER A 395 -37.13 1.00 -2.36
CA SER A 395 -36.72 -0.42 -2.36
C SER A 395 -36.32 -0.91 -3.76
N GLU A 396 -37.04 -0.48 -4.81
CA GLU A 396 -36.72 -0.85 -6.20
C GLU A 396 -35.42 -0.18 -6.70
N LEU A 397 -35.16 1.06 -6.26
CA LEU A 397 -33.95 1.81 -6.60
C LEU A 397 -32.75 1.41 -5.72
N GLY A 398 -32.92 0.52 -4.75
CA GLY A 398 -31.85 0.07 -3.86
C GLY A 398 -31.35 1.16 -2.89
N ILE A 399 -32.14 2.21 -2.62
CA ILE A 399 -31.79 3.34 -1.75
C ILE A 399 -32.73 3.45 -0.56
N SER A 400 -32.28 4.14 0.51
CA SER A 400 -33.15 4.40 1.67
C SER A 400 -34.26 5.39 1.33
N GLU A 401 -35.44 5.29 1.99
CA GLU A 401 -36.54 6.20 1.83
C GLU A 401 -36.13 7.67 2.10
N ARG A 402 -35.26 7.88 3.08
CA ARG A 402 -34.67 9.19 3.42
C ARG A 402 -33.79 9.75 2.30
N THR A 403 -33.01 8.90 1.65
CA THR A 403 -32.17 9.28 0.51
C THR A 403 -33.06 9.66 -0.69
N LEU A 404 -34.10 8.87 -0.97
CA LEU A 404 -35.02 9.16 -2.05
C LEU A 404 -35.74 10.50 -1.81
N TYR A 405 -36.21 10.79 -0.57
CA TYR A 405 -36.82 12.06 -0.23
C TYR A 405 -35.92 13.26 -0.47
N ARG A 406 -34.61 13.15 -0.07
CA ARG A 406 -33.63 14.21 -0.30
C ARG A 406 -33.45 14.47 -1.79
N LYS A 407 -33.29 13.40 -2.59
CA LYS A 407 -33.10 13.50 -4.04
C LYS A 407 -34.33 14.06 -4.79
N ILE A 408 -35.52 13.70 -4.40
CA ILE A 408 -36.74 14.29 -4.94
C ILE A 408 -36.75 15.80 -4.68
N LYS A 409 -36.31 16.25 -3.50
CA LYS A 409 -36.25 17.68 -3.15
C LYS A 409 -35.11 18.39 -3.90
N GLU A 410 -33.96 17.78 -4.09
CA GLU A 410 -32.82 18.32 -4.84
C GLU A 410 -33.13 18.45 -6.34
N LEU A 411 -33.85 17.51 -6.91
CA LEU A 411 -34.19 17.47 -8.34
C LEU A 411 -35.55 18.10 -8.69
N ASN A 412 -36.29 18.68 -7.70
CA ASN A 412 -37.60 19.27 -7.86
C ASN A 412 -38.64 18.38 -8.59
N LEU A 413 -38.65 17.07 -8.22
CA LEU A 413 -39.51 16.05 -8.82
C LEU A 413 -40.79 15.83 -8.03
#